data_80d2626e8b0961e770558306a707a3a9
#
_entry.id   80d2626e8b0961e770558306a707a3a9
#
_cell.length_a   1.000
_cell.length_b   1.000
_cell.length_c   1.000
_cell.angle_alpha   90.00
_cell.angle_beta   90.00
_cell.angle_gamma   90.00
#
_symmetry.space_group_name_H-M   'P 1'
#
loop_
_entity.id
_entity.type
_entity.pdbx_description
1 polymer ?
#
loop_
_entity_poly.entity_id
_entity_poly.type
_entity_poly.pdbx_seq_one_letter_code
_entity_poly.pdbx_strand_id
1 'polypeptide(L)'
;MVFADLAGSTELALQMDAEVLRDLLGDVYVTLARCAEAYGGTVEKFIGDAVMAVFGVPVAHEDDAERAVRAALLMRSRLAAVAERRAVPLVLRIGVNTGLVVTGTTPGRDFLVTGEAVNLAARLQQAAEPGEVLVGERTFRAVEPLVRMVAPRSLAVRGRTGPVTAYAVERFAPAGAYRRRRRPYGPFVGREVELTLIRSVVERAVEHSRAHLLTLIGEAGIGKSRLVEEAVVELRRSEDPPAVWVGRCLPYGESGPYAPLRDLLLRAAAVRADASREETQARVMGQLQAILPEDSDEQIAELLRFVGGARMQPSFDGDEPGDRGRDAWRGLLLRMAARQPTLLVIEDAHWAEPALLELIASVVAGDVRVPLVVVCVARAELFVNHPGWGSGMRNETTVTLEALDPGEMRRLATALAATADPPPSVVDLAGGNPFFLEEILAMSGEGGSERVPETVQGVIAARLDLLEPQDKLLLQRAAVVGRSFTLEQLEPLLNGGGRGPTGRLRNLVDRDLIHHRGGGRHSFKHALIRDVAYESIPRGERARLHLLLAEELERVP
;
A
#
# COMPACT_ATOMS: atom_id res chain seq x y z
N MET A 1 10.06 -8.77 5.96
CA MET A 1 10.72 -9.17 7.22
C MET A 1 11.42 -7.98 7.81
N VAL A 2 11.20 -7.71 9.10
CA VAL A 2 11.88 -6.67 9.88
C VAL A 2 12.56 -7.33 11.09
N PHE A 3 13.83 -7.04 11.26
CA PHE A 3 14.55 -7.32 12.50
C PHE A 3 14.99 -6.00 13.13
N ALA A 4 14.65 -5.78 14.39
CA ALA A 4 15.08 -4.61 15.15
C ALA A 4 15.67 -5.06 16.48
N ASP A 5 16.84 -4.54 16.83
CA ASP A 5 17.66 -4.94 17.96
C ASP A 5 18.22 -3.73 18.68
N LEU A 6 18.37 -3.80 20.02
CA LEU A 6 18.93 -2.72 20.82
C LEU A 6 20.46 -2.72 20.72
N ALA A 7 21.02 -1.61 20.24
CA ALA A 7 22.45 -1.42 20.23
C ALA A 7 22.97 -1.21 21.67
N GLY A 8 23.95 -2.03 22.07
CA GLY A 8 24.60 -1.91 23.42
C GLY A 8 23.78 -2.48 24.58
N SER A 9 22.76 -3.31 24.31
CA SER A 9 21.91 -3.95 25.35
C SER A 9 22.70 -4.74 26.39
N THR A 10 23.78 -5.41 26.00
CA THR A 10 24.66 -6.17 26.90
C THR A 10 25.36 -5.24 27.90
N GLU A 11 25.82 -4.06 27.47
CA GLU A 11 26.43 -3.07 28.35
C GLU A 11 25.38 -2.49 29.31
N LEU A 12 24.19 -2.26 28.83
CA LEU A 12 23.05 -1.78 29.60
C LEU A 12 22.69 -2.78 30.71
N ALA A 13 22.67 -4.08 30.38
CA ALA A 13 22.39 -5.16 31.33
C ALA A 13 23.43 -5.27 32.45
N LEU A 14 24.67 -4.88 32.18
CA LEU A 14 25.73 -4.87 33.21
C LEU A 14 25.64 -3.67 34.15
N GLN A 15 24.94 -2.59 33.74
CA GLN A 15 24.88 -1.34 34.50
C GLN A 15 23.55 -1.16 35.26
N MET A 16 22.54 -1.99 34.98
CA MET A 16 21.19 -1.85 35.54
C MET A 16 20.84 -3.04 36.42
N ASP A 17 19.97 -2.78 37.40
CA ASP A 17 19.32 -3.83 38.14
C ASP A 17 18.43 -4.69 37.24
N ALA A 18 18.41 -6.01 37.49
CA ALA A 18 17.70 -6.96 36.64
C ALA A 18 16.17 -6.69 36.53
N GLU A 19 15.54 -6.18 37.59
CA GLU A 19 14.12 -5.85 37.60
C GLU A 19 13.86 -4.59 36.77
N VAL A 20 14.70 -3.57 36.90
CA VAL A 20 14.62 -2.33 36.14
C VAL A 20 14.87 -2.59 34.66
N LEU A 21 15.84 -3.44 34.33
CA LEU A 21 16.11 -3.86 32.94
C LEU A 21 14.93 -4.61 32.36
N ARG A 22 14.31 -5.52 33.09
CA ARG A 22 13.14 -6.28 32.64
C ARG A 22 11.97 -5.36 32.33
N ASP A 23 11.69 -4.38 33.18
CA ASP A 23 10.61 -3.42 33.00
C ASP A 23 10.88 -2.48 31.80
N LEU A 24 12.15 -2.09 31.62
CA LEU A 24 12.58 -1.30 30.45
C LEU A 24 12.40 -2.10 29.15
N LEU A 25 12.85 -3.36 29.10
CA LEU A 25 12.68 -4.24 27.94
C LEU A 25 11.19 -4.50 27.66
N GLY A 26 10.35 -4.59 28.69
CA GLY A 26 8.90 -4.68 28.55
C GLY A 26 8.30 -3.47 27.80
N ASP A 27 8.69 -2.27 28.19
CA ASP A 27 8.28 -1.03 27.51
C ASP A 27 8.78 -1.00 26.04
N VAL A 28 10.00 -1.43 25.80
CA VAL A 28 10.58 -1.54 24.46
C VAL A 28 9.76 -2.51 23.61
N TYR A 29 9.51 -3.72 24.10
CA TYR A 29 8.76 -4.75 23.37
C TYR A 29 7.35 -4.28 22.99
N VAL A 30 6.62 -3.72 23.96
CA VAL A 30 5.28 -3.16 23.70
C VAL A 30 5.34 -2.05 22.66
N THR A 31 6.35 -1.19 22.73
CA THR A 31 6.51 -0.09 21.77
C THR A 31 6.81 -0.62 20.37
N LEU A 32 7.74 -1.57 20.22
CA LEU A 32 8.12 -2.12 18.92
C LEU A 32 6.99 -2.96 18.31
N ALA A 33 6.29 -3.76 19.13
CA ALA A 33 5.14 -4.52 18.67
C ALA A 33 4.04 -3.62 18.11
N ARG A 34 3.65 -2.58 18.86
CA ARG A 34 2.67 -1.59 18.40
C ARG A 34 3.08 -0.89 17.11
N CYS A 35 4.38 -0.62 16.92
CA CYS A 35 4.88 -0.04 15.68
C CYS A 35 4.74 -1.00 14.49
N ALA A 36 4.96 -2.30 14.68
CA ALA A 36 4.76 -3.31 13.64
C ALA A 36 3.26 -3.44 13.31
N GLU A 37 2.43 -3.62 14.33
CA GLU A 37 0.98 -3.78 14.21
C GLU A 37 0.31 -2.57 13.57
N ALA A 38 0.78 -1.35 13.88
CA ALA A 38 0.28 -0.10 13.29
C ALA A 38 0.40 -0.06 11.76
N TYR A 39 1.26 -0.86 11.15
CA TYR A 39 1.40 -1.01 9.69
C TYR A 39 0.97 -2.39 9.19
N GLY A 40 0.19 -3.14 9.97
CA GLY A 40 -0.32 -4.46 9.60
C GLY A 40 0.75 -5.56 9.61
N GLY A 41 1.86 -5.33 10.31
CA GLY A 41 2.86 -6.35 10.57
C GLY A 41 2.47 -7.24 11.75
N THR A 42 2.89 -8.48 11.72
CA THR A 42 2.72 -9.44 12.81
C THR A 42 4.08 -9.66 13.49
N VAL A 43 4.14 -9.49 14.80
CA VAL A 43 5.34 -9.87 15.58
C VAL A 43 5.38 -11.39 15.67
N GLU A 44 6.41 -11.99 15.09
CA GLU A 44 6.59 -13.45 15.11
C GLU A 44 7.20 -13.90 16.44
N LYS A 45 8.22 -13.17 16.91
CA LYS A 45 8.85 -13.44 18.21
C LYS A 45 9.76 -12.32 18.68
N PHE A 46 10.06 -12.37 19.97
CA PHE A 46 11.17 -11.65 20.59
C PHE A 46 12.35 -12.60 20.78
N ILE A 47 13.56 -12.15 20.48
CA ILE A 47 14.80 -12.93 20.57
C ILE A 47 15.79 -12.13 21.41
N GLY A 48 15.86 -12.37 22.71
CA GLY A 48 16.62 -11.51 23.61
C GLY A 48 16.03 -10.09 23.61
N ASP A 49 16.79 -9.11 23.17
CA ASP A 49 16.42 -7.70 23.03
C ASP A 49 15.98 -7.32 21.61
N ALA A 50 15.94 -8.30 20.71
CA ALA A 50 15.50 -8.11 19.34
C ALA A 50 14.03 -8.48 19.13
N VAL A 51 13.36 -7.76 18.21
CA VAL A 51 12.05 -8.12 17.70
C VAL A 51 12.14 -8.56 16.23
N MET A 52 11.44 -9.63 15.92
CA MET A 52 11.22 -10.11 14.57
C MET A 52 9.77 -9.90 14.18
N ALA A 53 9.52 -9.08 13.16
CA ALA A 53 8.20 -8.83 12.63
C ALA A 53 8.12 -9.18 11.14
N VAL A 54 6.95 -9.63 10.71
CA VAL A 54 6.65 -10.02 9.33
C VAL A 54 5.49 -9.20 8.79
N PHE A 55 5.60 -8.80 7.54
CA PHE A 55 4.56 -8.12 6.76
C PHE A 55 4.17 -9.02 5.59
N GLY A 56 2.89 -8.99 5.19
CA GLY A 56 2.39 -9.89 4.15
C GLY A 56 2.05 -11.30 4.66
N VAL A 57 1.84 -11.47 5.96
CA VAL A 57 1.40 -12.72 6.58
C VAL A 57 0.43 -12.40 7.72
N PRO A 58 -0.75 -13.02 7.81
CA PRO A 58 -1.26 -14.10 6.93
C PRO A 58 -1.71 -13.63 5.54
N VAL A 59 -1.91 -12.34 5.32
CA VAL A 59 -2.37 -11.77 4.05
C VAL A 59 -1.29 -10.85 3.48
N ALA A 60 -0.87 -11.11 2.23
CA ALA A 60 0.09 -10.28 1.52
C ALA A 60 -0.60 -9.04 0.91
N HIS A 61 0.11 -7.91 0.93
CA HIS A 61 -0.32 -6.66 0.31
C HIS A 61 0.79 -6.17 -0.63
N GLU A 62 0.42 -5.47 -1.69
CA GLU A 62 1.38 -4.92 -2.66
C GLU A 62 2.36 -3.92 -2.04
N ASP A 63 1.95 -3.25 -0.95
CA ASP A 63 2.70 -2.23 -0.23
C ASP A 63 3.41 -2.74 1.04
N ASP A 64 3.51 -4.07 1.24
CA ASP A 64 4.15 -4.67 2.43
C ASP A 64 5.59 -4.21 2.64
N ALA A 65 6.35 -3.98 1.58
CA ALA A 65 7.70 -3.44 1.66
C ALA A 65 7.69 -2.00 2.20
N GLU A 66 6.76 -1.15 1.75
CA GLU A 66 6.57 0.20 2.24
C GLU A 66 6.14 0.19 3.71
N ARG A 67 5.17 -0.63 4.08
CA ARG A 67 4.67 -0.82 5.45
C ARG A 67 5.79 -1.23 6.40
N ALA A 68 6.61 -2.20 5.98
CA ALA A 68 7.74 -2.67 6.75
C ALA A 68 8.78 -1.56 7.02
N VAL A 69 9.11 -0.75 6.01
CA VAL A 69 10.05 0.37 6.15
C VAL A 69 9.45 1.49 6.99
N ARG A 70 8.14 1.78 6.84
CA ARG A 70 7.43 2.76 7.70
C ARG A 70 7.46 2.31 9.17
N ALA A 71 7.11 1.06 9.44
CA ALA A 71 7.17 0.50 10.79
C ALA A 71 8.59 0.60 11.39
N ALA A 72 9.63 0.28 10.60
CA ALA A 72 11.01 0.37 11.03
C ALA A 72 11.42 1.81 11.42
N LEU A 73 11.06 2.80 10.59
CA LEU A 73 11.32 4.21 10.90
C LEU A 73 10.53 4.69 12.11
N LEU A 74 9.29 4.21 12.27
CA LEU A 74 8.48 4.49 13.45
C LEU A 74 9.11 3.89 14.72
N MET A 75 9.51 2.62 14.68
CA MET A 75 10.22 1.96 15.79
C MET A 75 11.41 2.82 16.25
N ARG A 76 12.24 3.26 15.31
CA ARG A 76 13.38 4.15 15.60
C ARG A 76 12.94 5.44 16.31
N SER A 77 11.91 6.09 15.81
CA SER A 77 11.46 7.38 16.37
C SER A 77 10.75 7.22 17.72
N ARG A 78 9.97 6.14 17.91
CA ARG A 78 9.25 5.89 19.17
C ARG A 78 10.18 5.44 20.29
N LEU A 79 11.23 4.68 19.95
CA LEU A 79 12.22 4.29 20.93
C LEU A 79 12.99 5.51 21.46
N ALA A 80 13.30 6.51 20.63
CA ALA A 80 13.91 7.75 21.09
C ALA A 80 13.05 8.43 22.17
N ALA A 81 11.73 8.43 22.03
CA ALA A 81 10.82 8.98 23.05
C ALA A 81 10.78 8.13 24.34
N VAL A 82 10.98 6.80 24.26
CA VAL A 82 11.13 5.95 25.44
C VAL A 82 12.46 6.26 26.14
N ALA A 83 13.54 6.41 25.37
CA ALA A 83 14.86 6.79 25.86
C ALA A 83 14.84 8.09 26.68
N GLU A 84 14.18 9.13 26.15
CA GLU A 84 13.99 10.41 26.85
C GLU A 84 13.22 10.24 28.16
N ARG A 85 12.07 9.53 28.14
CA ARG A 85 11.26 9.32 29.37
C ARG A 85 11.97 8.54 30.45
N ARG A 86 12.77 7.55 30.08
CA ARG A 86 13.48 6.67 31.01
C ARG A 86 14.89 7.20 31.35
N ALA A 87 15.34 8.29 30.70
CA ALA A 87 16.69 8.85 30.83
C ALA A 87 17.79 7.79 30.58
N VAL A 88 17.55 6.88 29.62
CA VAL A 88 18.47 5.80 29.24
C VAL A 88 18.76 5.89 27.74
N PRO A 89 20.00 5.83 27.28
CA PRO A 89 20.33 5.87 25.86
C PRO A 89 19.90 4.57 25.18
N LEU A 90 18.76 4.59 24.48
CA LEU A 90 18.23 3.45 23.72
C LEU A 90 18.32 3.76 22.22
N VAL A 91 18.99 2.90 21.48
CA VAL A 91 19.18 3.05 20.04
C VAL A 91 18.95 1.69 19.36
N LEU A 92 18.24 1.68 18.22
CA LEU A 92 18.00 0.46 17.45
C LEU A 92 18.98 0.31 16.28
N ARG A 93 19.23 -0.96 15.93
CA ARG A 93 19.73 -1.39 14.62
C ARG A 93 18.62 -2.14 13.93
N ILE A 94 18.25 -1.75 12.71
CA ILE A 94 17.10 -2.33 12.03
C ILE A 94 17.50 -2.80 10.64
N GLY A 95 17.11 -4.04 10.31
CA GLY A 95 17.26 -4.65 9.00
C GLY A 95 15.89 -4.99 8.40
N VAL A 96 15.64 -4.57 7.16
CA VAL A 96 14.39 -4.88 6.45
C VAL A 96 14.71 -5.57 5.13
N ASN A 97 14.07 -6.72 4.88
CA ASN A 97 14.24 -7.42 3.61
C ASN A 97 12.95 -8.04 3.12
N THR A 98 12.75 -7.96 1.80
CA THR A 98 11.60 -8.53 1.09
C THR A 98 12.02 -9.81 0.38
N GLY A 99 11.18 -10.83 0.41
CA GLY A 99 11.40 -12.09 -0.29
C GLY A 99 10.44 -13.18 0.16
N LEU A 100 10.52 -14.33 -0.51
CA LEU A 100 9.67 -15.47 -0.21
C LEU A 100 10.00 -16.04 1.19
N VAL A 101 8.94 -16.31 1.94
CA VAL A 101 8.98 -16.98 3.23
C VAL A 101 8.03 -18.17 3.25
N VAL A 102 8.34 -19.16 4.05
CA VAL A 102 7.46 -20.29 4.31
C VAL A 102 6.88 -20.10 5.71
N THR A 103 5.55 -20.13 5.79
CA THR A 103 4.82 -20.06 7.05
C THR A 103 4.32 -21.43 7.45
N GLY A 104 4.32 -21.72 8.73
CA GLY A 104 3.83 -22.98 9.27
C GLY A 104 3.35 -22.81 10.70
N THR A 105 2.55 -23.75 11.18
CA THR A 105 2.18 -23.88 12.58
C THR A 105 3.00 -25.00 13.22
N THR A 106 3.52 -24.77 14.43
CA THR A 106 4.17 -25.78 15.24
C THR A 106 3.40 -25.98 16.54
N PRO A 107 3.37 -27.19 17.12
CA PRO A 107 2.74 -27.41 18.42
C PRO A 107 3.26 -26.41 19.46
N GLY A 108 2.36 -25.60 20.05
CA GLY A 108 2.69 -24.56 21.02
C GLY A 108 3.14 -23.22 20.45
N ARG A 109 3.08 -23.00 19.12
CA ARG A 109 3.29 -21.71 18.46
C ARG A 109 2.31 -21.55 17.31
N ASP A 110 1.57 -20.47 17.32
CA ASP A 110 0.55 -20.18 16.31
C ASP A 110 1.15 -19.84 14.94
N PHE A 111 2.46 -19.51 14.89
CA PHE A 111 3.06 -18.98 13.70
C PHE A 111 4.59 -19.15 13.66
N LEU A 112 5.13 -19.68 12.57
CA LEU A 112 6.56 -19.81 12.31
C LEU A 112 6.86 -19.32 10.90
N VAL A 113 7.85 -18.44 10.75
CA VAL A 113 8.30 -17.94 9.45
C VAL A 113 9.75 -18.33 9.22
N THR A 114 10.01 -18.99 8.09
CA THR A 114 11.35 -19.40 7.67
C THR A 114 11.61 -19.03 6.21
N GLY A 115 12.86 -18.83 5.84
CA GLY A 115 13.26 -18.56 4.47
C GLY A 115 14.54 -17.73 4.36
N GLU A 116 15.05 -17.60 3.15
CA GLU A 116 16.25 -16.79 2.86
C GLU A 116 16.02 -15.31 3.22
N ALA A 117 14.81 -14.82 3.00
CA ALA A 117 14.44 -13.44 3.32
C ALA A 117 14.59 -13.10 4.81
N VAL A 118 14.29 -14.06 5.69
CA VAL A 118 14.46 -13.95 7.16
C VAL A 118 15.94 -13.78 7.50
N ASN A 119 16.77 -14.69 6.96
CA ASN A 119 18.21 -14.68 7.22
C ASN A 119 18.88 -13.39 6.74
N LEU A 120 18.46 -12.87 5.57
CA LEU A 120 19.02 -11.64 5.03
C LEU A 120 18.60 -10.43 5.86
N ALA A 121 17.34 -10.35 6.30
CA ALA A 121 16.89 -9.26 7.18
C ALA A 121 17.68 -9.21 8.51
N ALA A 122 17.93 -10.38 9.13
CA ALA A 122 18.75 -10.48 10.32
C ALA A 122 20.21 -10.04 10.08
N ARG A 123 20.78 -10.36 8.91
CA ARG A 123 22.13 -9.92 8.53
C ARG A 123 22.22 -8.41 8.26
N LEU A 124 21.21 -7.84 7.65
CA LEU A 124 21.12 -6.39 7.46
C LEU A 124 21.06 -5.68 8.82
N GLN A 125 20.27 -6.20 9.76
CA GLN A 125 20.22 -5.68 11.12
C GLN A 125 21.58 -5.72 11.81
N GLN A 126 22.32 -6.86 11.70
CA GLN A 126 23.67 -6.99 12.26
C GLN A 126 24.69 -6.03 11.64
N ALA A 127 24.52 -5.69 10.35
CA ALA A 127 25.39 -4.77 9.61
C ALA A 127 24.99 -3.29 9.77
N ALA A 128 23.81 -3.02 10.31
CA ALA A 128 23.34 -1.67 10.55
C ALA A 128 24.12 -1.00 11.68
N GLU A 129 24.42 0.28 11.50
CA GLU A 129 24.97 1.13 12.57
C GLU A 129 23.87 1.48 13.60
N PRO A 130 24.23 1.85 14.83
CA PRO A 130 23.26 2.33 15.80
C PRO A 130 22.43 3.50 15.25
N GLY A 131 21.11 3.38 15.29
CA GLY A 131 20.17 4.38 14.75
C GLY A 131 19.86 4.19 13.25
N GLU A 132 20.44 3.20 12.60
CA GLU A 132 20.27 2.99 11.16
C GLU A 132 19.15 1.97 10.83
N VAL A 133 18.47 2.23 9.71
CA VAL A 133 17.53 1.30 9.08
C VAL A 133 18.13 0.88 7.73
N LEU A 134 18.65 -0.35 7.65
CA LEU A 134 19.18 -0.93 6.43
C LEU A 134 18.13 -1.77 5.72
N VAL A 135 17.98 -1.55 4.41
CA VAL A 135 17.08 -2.35 3.57
C VAL A 135 17.86 -3.11 2.50
N GLY A 136 17.41 -4.32 2.20
CA GLY A 136 17.93 -5.10 1.06
C GLY A 136 17.46 -4.54 -0.28
N GLU A 137 18.14 -4.95 -1.36
CA GLU A 137 17.89 -4.43 -2.70
C GLU A 137 16.42 -4.57 -3.16
N ARG A 138 15.76 -5.70 -2.85
CA ARG A 138 14.35 -5.92 -3.18
C ARG A 138 13.42 -4.94 -2.47
N THR A 139 13.62 -4.76 -1.17
CA THR A 139 12.87 -3.77 -0.39
C THR A 139 13.13 -2.36 -0.93
N PHE A 140 14.40 -2.06 -1.23
CA PHE A 140 14.78 -0.77 -1.76
C PHE A 140 14.06 -0.45 -3.08
N ARG A 141 14.09 -1.36 -4.06
CA ARG A 141 13.38 -1.17 -5.35
C ARG A 141 11.90 -0.87 -5.19
N ALA A 142 11.24 -1.51 -4.21
CA ALA A 142 9.82 -1.27 -3.93
C ALA A 142 9.55 0.11 -3.31
N VAL A 143 10.52 0.69 -2.57
CA VAL A 143 10.33 1.95 -1.85
C VAL A 143 11.18 3.10 -2.38
N GLU A 144 12.06 2.88 -3.34
CA GLU A 144 13.01 3.89 -3.88
C GLU A 144 12.37 5.25 -4.20
N PRO A 145 11.22 5.31 -4.90
CA PRO A 145 10.59 6.60 -5.21
C PRO A 145 10.04 7.31 -3.98
N LEU A 146 9.92 6.61 -2.85
CA LEU A 146 9.22 7.03 -1.65
C LEU A 146 10.17 7.51 -0.55
N VAL A 147 11.45 7.14 -0.61
CA VAL A 147 12.39 7.33 0.48
C VAL A 147 13.55 8.24 0.12
N ARG A 148 14.10 8.91 1.14
CA ARG A 148 15.44 9.49 1.09
C ARG A 148 16.42 8.49 1.68
N MET A 149 17.46 8.20 0.93
CA MET A 149 18.49 7.24 1.32
C MET A 149 19.89 7.83 1.29
N VAL A 150 20.81 7.13 1.95
CA VAL A 150 22.26 7.30 1.81
C VAL A 150 22.77 6.39 0.67
N ALA A 151 23.98 6.64 0.17
CA ALA A 151 24.60 5.85 -0.88
C ALA A 151 24.61 4.33 -0.55
N PRO A 152 24.42 3.46 -1.56
CA PRO A 152 24.42 2.03 -1.36
C PRO A 152 25.73 1.51 -0.79
N ARG A 153 25.64 0.47 0.05
CA ARG A 153 26.80 -0.23 0.62
C ARG A 153 26.82 -1.66 0.14
N SER A 154 28.01 -2.14 -0.18
CA SER A 154 28.26 -3.56 -0.49
C SER A 154 28.61 -4.29 0.80
N LEU A 155 27.80 -5.25 1.21
CA LEU A 155 27.98 -6.04 2.42
C LEU A 155 28.41 -7.47 2.09
N ALA A 156 29.49 -7.93 2.72
CA ALA A 156 29.87 -9.34 2.69
C ALA A 156 28.97 -10.11 3.67
N VAL A 157 28.09 -10.95 3.15
CA VAL A 157 27.14 -11.74 3.93
C VAL A 157 27.64 -13.18 4.05
N ARG A 158 27.87 -13.65 5.27
CA ARG A 158 28.34 -15.02 5.54
C ARG A 158 27.35 -16.04 4.99
N GLY A 159 27.81 -16.99 4.15
CA GLY A 159 26.98 -18.05 3.56
C GLY A 159 26.38 -17.71 2.20
N ARG A 160 26.73 -16.59 1.58
CA ARG A 160 26.42 -16.27 0.18
C ARG A 160 27.68 -16.15 -0.68
N THR A 161 27.59 -16.59 -1.93
CA THR A 161 28.64 -16.44 -2.94
C THR A 161 28.51 -15.08 -3.61
N GLY A 162 28.84 -13.98 -2.90
CA GLY A 162 28.84 -12.62 -3.44
C GLY A 162 28.34 -11.58 -2.47
N PRO A 163 28.74 -10.32 -2.67
CA PRO A 163 28.30 -9.21 -1.83
C PRO A 163 26.80 -8.90 -2.06
N VAL A 164 26.14 -8.45 -1.01
CA VAL A 164 24.74 -7.98 -1.05
C VAL A 164 24.74 -6.46 -0.99
N THR A 165 24.02 -5.82 -1.90
CA THR A 165 23.81 -4.37 -1.85
C THR A 165 22.73 -4.05 -0.80
N ALA A 166 23.05 -3.15 0.11
CA ALA A 166 22.14 -2.64 1.12
C ALA A 166 22.06 -1.11 1.07
N TYR A 167 20.94 -0.57 1.46
CA TYR A 167 20.63 0.85 1.40
C TYR A 167 20.17 1.35 2.77
N ALA A 168 20.78 2.42 3.27
CA ALA A 168 20.34 3.05 4.51
C ALA A 168 19.21 4.04 4.23
N VAL A 169 18.06 3.84 4.88
CA VAL A 169 16.89 4.70 4.72
C VAL A 169 16.87 5.74 5.85
N GLU A 170 16.93 7.01 5.49
CA GLU A 170 16.85 8.11 6.44
C GLU A 170 15.40 8.42 6.85
N ARG A 171 14.55 8.61 5.86
CA ARG A 171 13.14 9.00 6.04
C ARG A 171 12.34 8.81 4.76
N PHE A 172 11.03 8.82 4.86
CA PHE A 172 10.17 9.00 3.69
C PHE A 172 10.27 10.42 3.15
N ALA A 173 10.25 10.54 1.84
CA ALA A 173 10.13 11.83 1.19
C ALA A 173 8.75 12.45 1.52
N PRO A 174 8.64 13.77 1.70
CA PRO A 174 7.34 14.42 1.85
C PRO A 174 6.42 14.07 0.67
N ALA A 175 5.13 13.87 0.93
CA ALA A 175 4.16 13.40 -0.06
C ALA A 175 4.16 14.21 -1.40
N GLY A 176 4.56 15.50 -1.38
CA GLY A 176 4.74 16.33 -2.58
C GLY A 176 6.02 16.07 -3.39
N ALA A 177 7.02 15.41 -2.82
CA ALA A 177 8.29 15.11 -3.52
C ALA A 177 8.17 13.89 -4.44
N TYR A 178 7.13 13.06 -4.26
CA TYR A 178 6.83 11.89 -5.07
C TYR A 178 6.68 12.19 -6.56
N ARG A 179 6.07 13.33 -6.91
CA ARG A 179 5.82 13.70 -8.31
C ARG A 179 7.09 13.99 -9.12
N ARG A 180 8.21 14.34 -8.46
CA ARG A 180 9.44 14.76 -9.18
C ARG A 180 10.37 13.60 -9.55
N ARG A 181 10.20 12.39 -8.96
CA ARG A 181 11.09 11.24 -9.18
C ARG A 181 10.44 10.03 -9.84
N ARG A 182 9.13 10.06 -10.12
CA ARG A 182 8.55 9.03 -10.97
C ARG A 182 9.21 9.11 -12.36
N ARG A 183 9.61 7.97 -12.91
CA ARG A 183 9.95 7.84 -14.33
C ARG A 183 8.86 8.58 -15.13
N PRO A 184 9.21 9.31 -16.20
CA PRO A 184 8.19 9.92 -17.04
C PRO A 184 7.19 8.80 -17.38
N TYR A 185 5.93 9.01 -17.01
CA TYR A 185 4.88 8.05 -17.33
C TYR A 185 4.92 7.77 -18.81
N GLY A 186 4.76 6.52 -19.19
CA GLY A 186 4.45 6.15 -20.55
C GLY A 186 3.25 6.95 -21.10
N PRO A 187 2.97 6.88 -22.37
CA PRO A 187 1.83 7.55 -22.97
C PRO A 187 0.53 7.10 -22.27
N PHE A 188 -0.41 8.03 -22.14
CA PHE A 188 -1.74 7.71 -21.67
C PHE A 188 -2.51 7.06 -22.83
N VAL A 189 -3.05 5.87 -22.61
CA VAL A 189 -3.77 5.09 -23.61
C VAL A 189 -5.07 4.58 -23.02
N GLY A 190 -6.16 4.72 -23.78
CA GLY A 190 -7.51 4.35 -23.34
C GLY A 190 -8.09 5.30 -22.30
N ARG A 191 -9.22 4.94 -21.73
CA ARG A 191 -9.89 5.70 -20.66
C ARG A 191 -10.48 7.04 -21.10
N GLU A 192 -10.71 7.24 -22.39
CA GLU A 192 -11.30 8.48 -22.93
C GLU A 192 -12.71 8.72 -22.36
N VAL A 193 -13.45 7.64 -22.10
CA VAL A 193 -14.81 7.72 -21.52
C VAL A 193 -14.75 8.20 -20.08
N GLU A 194 -13.89 7.58 -19.26
CA GLU A 194 -13.71 7.94 -17.85
C GLU A 194 -13.12 9.35 -17.71
N LEU A 195 -12.19 9.73 -18.58
CA LEU A 195 -11.62 11.08 -18.62
C LEU A 195 -12.69 12.13 -18.93
N THR A 196 -13.54 11.85 -19.94
CA THR A 196 -14.67 12.70 -20.30
C THR A 196 -15.68 12.83 -19.16
N LEU A 197 -15.94 11.73 -18.44
CA LEU A 197 -16.82 11.73 -17.29
C LEU A 197 -16.28 12.61 -16.16
N ILE A 198 -14.99 12.47 -15.82
CA ILE A 198 -14.35 13.32 -14.78
C ILE A 198 -14.49 14.80 -15.16
N ARG A 199 -14.19 15.14 -16.40
CA ARG A 199 -14.34 16.52 -16.90
C ARG A 199 -15.78 17.01 -16.77
N SER A 200 -16.77 16.24 -17.21
CA SER A 200 -18.19 16.61 -17.13
C SER A 200 -18.68 16.78 -15.69
N VAL A 201 -18.15 16.00 -14.74
CA VAL A 201 -18.46 16.17 -13.32
C VAL A 201 -17.91 17.51 -12.81
N VAL A 202 -16.68 17.86 -13.18
CA VAL A 202 -16.06 19.15 -12.78
C VAL A 202 -16.80 20.32 -13.40
N GLU A 203 -17.09 20.28 -14.71
CA GLU A 203 -17.84 21.31 -15.42
C GLU A 203 -19.20 21.55 -14.77
N ARG A 204 -19.93 20.48 -14.44
CA ARG A 204 -21.23 20.54 -13.78
C ARG A 204 -21.16 21.09 -12.36
N ALA A 205 -20.12 20.73 -11.61
CA ALA A 205 -19.89 21.28 -10.27
C ALA A 205 -19.64 22.79 -10.30
N VAL A 206 -18.92 23.26 -11.31
CA VAL A 206 -18.67 24.70 -11.55
C VAL A 206 -19.93 25.42 -11.98
N GLU A 207 -20.65 24.94 -13.01
CA GLU A 207 -21.85 25.54 -13.57
C GLU A 207 -22.96 25.69 -12.53
N HIS A 208 -23.17 24.66 -11.71
CA HIS A 208 -24.24 24.67 -10.73
C HIS A 208 -23.77 25.13 -9.33
N SER A 209 -22.48 25.44 -9.17
CA SER A 209 -21.86 25.76 -7.87
C SER A 209 -22.25 24.76 -6.79
N ARG A 210 -22.09 23.46 -7.06
CA ARG A 210 -22.45 22.38 -6.12
C ARG A 210 -21.29 21.43 -5.92
N ALA A 211 -21.10 21.07 -4.66
CA ALA A 211 -20.12 20.05 -4.30
C ALA A 211 -20.53 18.68 -4.89
N HIS A 212 -19.54 17.94 -5.42
CA HIS A 212 -19.72 16.61 -6.01
C HIS A 212 -18.68 15.64 -5.49
N LEU A 213 -19.09 14.40 -5.17
CA LEU A 213 -18.21 13.29 -4.84
C LEU A 213 -18.02 12.41 -6.07
N LEU A 214 -16.78 12.18 -6.44
CA LEU A 214 -16.39 11.20 -7.46
C LEU A 214 -15.53 10.11 -6.81
N THR A 215 -16.00 8.88 -6.82
CA THR A 215 -15.25 7.73 -6.27
C THR A 215 -14.71 6.89 -7.42
N LEU A 216 -13.38 6.80 -7.56
CA LEU A 216 -12.70 5.95 -8.54
C LEU A 216 -12.25 4.66 -7.88
N ILE A 217 -12.86 3.54 -8.28
CA ILE A 217 -12.57 2.21 -7.77
C ILE A 217 -11.83 1.40 -8.82
N GLY A 218 -10.95 0.53 -8.40
CA GLY A 218 -10.28 -0.43 -9.28
C GLY A 218 -9.10 -1.11 -8.60
N GLU A 219 -8.59 -2.13 -9.24
CA GLU A 219 -7.45 -2.90 -8.75
C GLU A 219 -6.17 -2.05 -8.67
N ALA A 220 -5.20 -2.56 -7.95
CA ALA A 220 -3.87 -2.01 -7.92
C ALA A 220 -3.22 -2.01 -9.31
N GLY A 221 -2.52 -0.91 -9.64
CA GLY A 221 -1.84 -0.81 -10.93
C GLY A 221 -2.74 -0.56 -12.15
N ILE A 222 -4.08 -0.55 -12.00
CA ILE A 222 -5.03 -0.39 -13.11
C ILE A 222 -5.05 1.00 -13.74
N GLY A 223 -4.34 1.97 -13.14
CA GLY A 223 -4.18 3.32 -13.68
C GLY A 223 -5.07 4.39 -13.06
N LYS A 224 -5.69 4.17 -11.89
CA LYS A 224 -6.54 5.17 -11.20
C LYS A 224 -5.87 6.53 -11.01
N SER A 225 -4.71 6.56 -10.38
CA SER A 225 -3.96 7.80 -10.13
C SER A 225 -3.51 8.46 -11.45
N ARG A 226 -3.14 7.65 -12.46
CA ARG A 226 -2.76 8.14 -13.78
C ARG A 226 -3.94 8.83 -14.49
N LEU A 227 -5.13 8.27 -14.41
CA LEU A 227 -6.34 8.87 -14.95
C LEU A 227 -6.64 10.24 -14.31
N VAL A 228 -6.53 10.34 -12.97
CA VAL A 228 -6.70 11.62 -12.26
C VAL A 228 -5.64 12.63 -12.66
N GLU A 229 -4.38 12.21 -12.80
CA GLU A 229 -3.31 13.10 -13.26
C GLU A 229 -3.55 13.65 -14.66
N GLU A 230 -4.02 12.80 -15.60
CA GLU A 230 -4.35 13.22 -16.95
C GLU A 230 -5.54 14.18 -16.97
N ALA A 231 -6.60 13.89 -16.18
CA ALA A 231 -7.73 14.79 -16.01
C ALA A 231 -7.27 16.16 -15.46
N VAL A 232 -6.37 16.18 -14.49
CA VAL A 232 -5.78 17.43 -13.95
C VAL A 232 -4.99 18.19 -15.04
N VAL A 233 -4.24 17.48 -15.89
CA VAL A 233 -3.51 18.11 -17.00
C VAL A 233 -4.47 18.77 -18.00
N GLU A 234 -5.57 18.09 -18.35
CA GLU A 234 -6.60 18.67 -19.22
C GLU A 234 -7.31 19.86 -18.58
N LEU A 235 -7.76 19.73 -17.33
CA LEU A 235 -8.44 20.79 -16.60
C LEU A 235 -7.61 22.06 -16.45
N ARG A 236 -6.29 21.93 -16.34
CA ARG A 236 -5.36 23.08 -16.29
C ARG A 236 -5.26 23.86 -17.60
N ARG A 237 -5.76 23.31 -18.71
CA ARG A 237 -5.80 23.98 -20.02
C ARG A 237 -7.08 24.77 -20.24
N SER A 238 -8.08 24.66 -19.35
CA SER A 238 -9.32 25.45 -19.42
C SER A 238 -9.04 26.93 -19.14
N GLU A 239 -9.94 27.80 -19.54
CA GLU A 239 -9.84 29.26 -19.32
C GLU A 239 -9.84 29.62 -17.83
N ASP A 240 -10.59 28.88 -17.01
CA ASP A 240 -10.64 29.03 -15.55
C ASP A 240 -10.31 27.69 -14.85
N PRO A 241 -9.02 27.37 -14.70
CA PRO A 241 -8.60 26.09 -14.16
C PRO A 241 -8.91 25.99 -12.68
N PRO A 242 -9.44 24.84 -12.21
CA PRO A 242 -9.69 24.62 -10.79
C PRO A 242 -8.38 24.56 -9.98
N ALA A 243 -8.42 25.02 -8.75
CA ALA A 243 -7.37 24.75 -7.77
C ALA A 243 -7.33 23.24 -7.46
N VAL A 244 -6.19 22.61 -7.65
CA VAL A 244 -6.04 21.17 -7.45
C VAL A 244 -5.26 20.88 -6.17
N TRP A 245 -5.91 20.15 -5.29
CA TRP A 245 -5.36 19.72 -4.01
C TRP A 245 -5.32 18.19 -3.95
N VAL A 246 -4.16 17.61 -3.63
CA VAL A 246 -3.99 16.15 -3.61
C VAL A 246 -3.49 15.74 -2.22
N GLY A 247 -4.31 15.03 -1.46
CA GLY A 247 -4.00 14.36 -0.20
C GLY A 247 -3.91 12.85 -0.41
N ARG A 248 -3.14 12.18 0.44
CA ARG A 248 -3.01 10.72 0.42
C ARG A 248 -3.30 10.15 1.80
N CYS A 249 -4.19 9.16 1.86
CA CYS A 249 -4.37 8.36 3.06
C CYS A 249 -3.21 7.38 3.20
N LEU A 250 -2.73 7.22 4.42
CA LEU A 250 -1.70 6.25 4.73
C LEU A 250 -2.32 5.06 5.46
N PRO A 251 -1.83 3.84 5.23
CA PRO A 251 -2.27 2.70 6.02
C PRO A 251 -2.00 2.98 7.49
N TYR A 252 -3.02 2.78 8.31
CA TYR A 252 -2.99 2.85 9.78
C TYR A 252 -2.57 4.18 10.43
N GLY A 253 -3.56 4.94 10.84
CA GLY A 253 -3.77 5.89 11.96
C GLY A 253 -2.64 6.70 12.59
N GLU A 254 -1.41 6.73 12.05
CA GLU A 254 -0.27 7.42 12.67
C GLU A 254 -0.34 8.94 12.61
N SER A 255 -1.15 9.44 11.72
CA SER A 255 -1.17 10.87 11.40
C SER A 255 -2.45 11.56 11.84
N GLY A 256 -3.41 10.82 12.41
CA GLY A 256 -4.72 11.31 12.80
C GLY A 256 -5.72 11.37 11.63
N PRO A 257 -7.01 11.52 11.93
CA PRO A 257 -8.10 11.33 10.97
C PRO A 257 -8.06 12.30 9.78
N TYR A 258 -7.49 13.48 9.94
CA TYR A 258 -7.40 14.50 8.90
C TYR A 258 -5.98 14.67 8.32
N ALA A 259 -5.13 13.66 8.45
CA ALA A 259 -3.75 13.71 7.96
C ALA A 259 -3.61 14.11 6.49
N PRO A 260 -4.40 13.61 5.54
CA PRO A 260 -4.32 14.06 4.16
C PRO A 260 -4.56 15.56 4.00
N LEU A 261 -5.50 16.12 4.75
CA LEU A 261 -5.82 17.55 4.73
C LEU A 261 -4.74 18.39 5.42
N ARG A 262 -4.21 17.91 6.53
CA ARG A 262 -3.07 18.54 7.21
C ARG A 262 -1.87 18.63 6.27
N ASP A 263 -1.53 17.56 5.59
CA ASP A 263 -0.40 17.52 4.65
C ASP A 263 -0.62 18.45 3.45
N LEU A 264 -1.87 18.62 3.02
CA LEU A 264 -2.26 19.64 2.04
C LEU A 264 -1.99 21.04 2.53
N LEU A 265 -2.42 21.35 3.75
CA LEU A 265 -2.26 22.66 4.36
C LEU A 265 -0.78 23.02 4.58
N LEU A 266 0.03 22.07 5.07
CA LEU A 266 1.48 22.25 5.21
C LEU A 266 2.17 22.57 3.87
N ARG A 267 1.74 21.92 2.80
CA ARG A 267 2.25 22.20 1.45
C ARG A 267 1.81 23.56 0.92
N ALA A 268 0.54 23.92 1.14
CA ALA A 268 0.03 25.25 0.77
C ALA A 268 0.78 26.37 1.47
N ALA A 269 1.10 26.17 2.74
CA ALA A 269 1.89 27.08 3.56
C ALA A 269 3.41 27.04 3.24
N ALA A 270 3.83 26.25 2.23
CA ALA A 270 5.24 26.05 1.84
C ALA A 270 6.16 25.68 3.02
N VAL A 271 5.65 24.89 3.97
CA VAL A 271 6.40 24.44 5.14
C VAL A 271 7.49 23.46 4.70
N ARG A 272 8.72 23.73 5.10
CA ARG A 272 9.87 22.85 4.82
C ARG A 272 9.82 21.64 5.75
N ALA A 273 10.37 20.52 5.30
CA ALA A 273 10.41 19.29 6.08
C ALA A 273 11.27 19.37 7.36
N ASP A 274 12.21 20.32 7.39
CA ASP A 274 13.13 20.62 8.49
C ASP A 274 12.72 21.86 9.30
N ALA A 275 11.56 22.44 9.03
CA ALA A 275 11.06 23.62 9.73
C ALA A 275 10.80 23.33 11.22
N SER A 276 11.12 24.29 12.08
CA SER A 276 10.78 24.22 13.50
C SER A 276 9.24 24.22 13.69
N ARG A 277 8.79 23.83 14.88
CA ARG A 277 7.37 23.88 15.23
C ARG A 277 6.81 25.30 15.13
N GLU A 278 7.57 26.28 15.60
CA GLU A 278 7.19 27.68 15.58
C GLU A 278 7.12 28.23 14.16
N GLU A 279 8.10 27.91 13.30
CA GLU A 279 8.07 28.28 11.89
C GLU A 279 6.89 27.63 11.16
N THR A 280 6.62 26.35 11.46
CA THR A 280 5.47 25.63 10.89
C THR A 280 4.15 26.31 11.27
N GLN A 281 3.96 26.61 12.56
CA GLN A 281 2.76 27.29 13.03
C GLN A 281 2.59 28.67 12.41
N ALA A 282 3.65 29.47 12.36
CA ALA A 282 3.61 30.81 11.79
C ALA A 282 3.23 30.79 10.29
N ARG A 283 3.83 29.88 9.50
CA ARG A 283 3.52 29.74 8.08
C ARG A 283 2.09 29.28 7.83
N VAL A 284 1.63 28.28 8.59
CA VAL A 284 0.25 27.78 8.48
C VAL A 284 -0.75 28.84 8.94
N MET A 285 -0.46 29.55 10.03
CA MET A 285 -1.28 30.67 10.49
C MET A 285 -1.47 31.70 9.37
N GLY A 286 -0.37 32.16 8.74
CA GLY A 286 -0.45 33.12 7.64
C GLY A 286 -1.27 32.60 6.44
N GLN A 287 -1.15 31.30 6.11
CA GLN A 287 -1.95 30.70 5.06
C GLN A 287 -3.44 30.61 5.41
N LEU A 288 -3.77 30.26 6.67
CA LEU A 288 -5.15 30.22 7.15
C LEU A 288 -5.80 31.60 7.18
N GLN A 289 -5.09 32.61 7.69
CA GLN A 289 -5.54 33.99 7.69
C GLN A 289 -5.78 34.55 6.28
N ALA A 290 -4.98 34.10 5.31
CA ALA A 290 -5.23 34.45 3.91
C ALA A 290 -6.49 33.81 3.32
N ILE A 291 -6.96 32.68 3.85
CA ILE A 291 -8.14 31.95 3.36
C ILE A 291 -9.40 32.28 4.18
N LEU A 292 -9.28 32.37 5.48
CA LEU A 292 -10.40 32.57 6.40
C LEU A 292 -10.63 34.06 6.68
N PRO A 293 -11.86 34.48 7.01
CA PRO A 293 -12.15 35.86 7.40
C PRO A 293 -11.53 36.25 8.76
N GLU A 294 -11.49 37.55 9.05
CA GLU A 294 -10.84 38.09 10.25
C GLU A 294 -11.46 37.62 11.58
N ASP A 295 -12.73 37.19 11.57
CA ASP A 295 -13.46 36.66 12.72
C ASP A 295 -13.34 35.16 12.95
N SER A 296 -12.35 34.51 12.32
CA SER A 296 -12.17 33.04 12.33
C SER A 296 -11.11 32.54 13.32
N ASP A 297 -10.76 33.31 14.34
CA ASP A 297 -9.67 32.97 15.28
C ASP A 297 -9.87 31.60 15.96
N GLU A 298 -11.10 31.24 16.34
CA GLU A 298 -11.40 29.95 16.96
C GLU A 298 -11.21 28.80 15.97
N GLN A 299 -11.65 28.96 14.72
CA GLN A 299 -11.45 27.99 13.65
C GLN A 299 -9.97 27.83 13.31
N ILE A 300 -9.22 28.91 13.23
CA ILE A 300 -7.78 28.91 13.00
C ILE A 300 -7.07 28.17 14.14
N ALA A 301 -7.42 28.46 15.38
CA ALA A 301 -6.83 27.79 16.55
C ALA A 301 -7.09 26.28 16.53
N GLU A 302 -8.30 25.86 16.15
CA GLU A 302 -8.63 24.44 16.02
C GLU A 302 -7.82 23.76 14.91
N LEU A 303 -7.71 24.36 13.71
CA LEU A 303 -6.92 23.85 12.61
C LEU A 303 -5.42 23.76 12.97
N LEU A 304 -4.89 24.74 13.71
CA LEU A 304 -3.50 24.72 14.16
C LEU A 304 -3.20 23.59 15.16
N ARG A 305 -4.18 23.12 15.93
CA ARG A 305 -4.02 21.93 16.80
C ARG A 305 -3.69 20.69 15.95
N PHE A 306 -4.35 20.50 14.80
CA PHE A 306 -4.06 19.40 13.89
C PHE A 306 -2.69 19.53 13.21
N VAL A 307 -2.20 20.75 13.02
CA VAL A 307 -0.92 21.03 12.36
C VAL A 307 0.24 21.02 13.34
N GLY A 308 0.01 21.41 14.57
CA GLY A 308 1.02 21.74 15.58
C GLY A 308 1.92 20.63 16.09
N GLY A 309 1.97 19.48 15.41
CA GLY A 309 3.02 18.46 15.62
C GLY A 309 3.18 17.97 17.06
N ALA A 310 2.32 18.29 18.00
CA ALA A 310 2.12 17.37 19.09
C ALA A 310 1.74 16.08 18.38
N ARG A 311 2.68 15.13 18.32
CA ARG A 311 2.32 13.74 18.08
C ARG A 311 1.02 13.57 18.86
N MET A 312 -0.13 13.62 18.17
CA MET A 312 -1.34 13.18 18.79
C MET A 312 -1.04 11.73 19.17
N GLN A 313 -0.62 11.55 20.40
CA GLN A 313 -0.90 10.28 21.04
C GLN A 313 -2.41 10.15 20.82
N PRO A 314 -2.91 9.01 20.33
CA PRO A 314 -4.28 8.71 20.58
C PRO A 314 -4.39 8.91 22.09
N SER A 315 -5.08 9.97 22.49
CA SER A 315 -5.44 10.14 23.88
C SER A 315 -6.30 8.93 24.16
N PHE A 316 -5.80 8.08 25.03
CA PHE A 316 -6.58 6.96 25.58
C PHE A 316 -7.77 7.46 26.43
N ASP A 317 -7.89 8.76 26.62
CA ASP A 317 -9.06 9.44 27.13
C ASP A 317 -9.96 9.74 25.94
N GLY A 318 -10.95 8.92 25.74
CA GLY A 318 -12.13 8.88 24.89
C GLY A 318 -12.71 10.14 24.25
N ASP A 319 -11.94 11.18 24.00
CA ASP A 319 -12.31 12.28 23.12
C ASP A 319 -12.10 11.81 21.68
N GLU A 320 -13.17 11.33 21.05
CA GLU A 320 -13.33 11.38 19.60
C GLU A 320 -12.89 12.77 19.12
N PRO A 321 -12.24 12.90 17.96
CA PRO A 321 -11.98 14.22 17.37
C PRO A 321 -13.35 14.88 17.19
N GLY A 322 -13.70 15.74 18.13
CA GLY A 322 -15.05 16.22 18.32
C GLY A 322 -15.55 16.97 17.09
N ASP A 323 -16.83 17.15 16.98
CA ASP A 323 -17.55 17.89 15.94
C ASP A 323 -16.86 19.22 15.53
N ARG A 324 -16.14 19.86 16.45
CA ARG A 324 -15.37 21.09 16.21
C ARG A 324 -14.26 20.93 15.17
N GLY A 325 -13.48 19.85 15.23
CA GLY A 325 -12.41 19.61 14.26
C GLY A 325 -12.97 19.35 12.87
N ARG A 326 -14.04 18.57 12.77
CA ARG A 326 -14.76 18.34 11.51
C ARG A 326 -15.30 19.65 10.93
N ASP A 327 -15.93 20.48 11.77
CA ASP A 327 -16.51 21.75 11.36
C ASP A 327 -15.43 22.75 10.92
N ALA A 328 -14.28 22.79 11.58
CA ALA A 328 -13.16 23.62 11.21
C ALA A 328 -12.61 23.24 9.82
N TRP A 329 -12.40 21.94 9.56
CA TRP A 329 -11.96 21.45 8.23
C TRP A 329 -13.03 21.68 7.16
N ARG A 330 -14.29 21.40 7.48
CA ARG A 330 -15.42 21.66 6.57
C ARG A 330 -15.47 23.12 6.16
N GLY A 331 -15.41 24.04 7.13
CA GLY A 331 -15.40 25.48 6.87
C GLY A 331 -14.24 25.90 5.98
N LEU A 332 -13.01 25.38 6.21
CA LEU A 332 -11.85 25.66 5.37
C LEU A 332 -12.06 25.21 3.92
N LEU A 333 -12.51 23.98 3.71
CA LEU A 333 -12.73 23.43 2.36
C LEU A 333 -13.79 24.21 1.58
N LEU A 334 -14.89 24.56 2.25
CA LEU A 334 -15.98 25.37 1.64
C LEU A 334 -15.50 26.79 1.29
N ARG A 335 -14.69 27.42 2.15
CA ARG A 335 -14.12 28.75 1.88
C ARG A 335 -13.13 28.74 0.72
N MET A 336 -12.30 27.70 0.64
CA MET A 336 -11.38 27.52 -0.50
C MET A 336 -12.17 27.39 -1.80
N ALA A 337 -13.18 26.55 -1.82
CA ALA A 337 -14.01 26.33 -3.01
C ALA A 337 -14.88 27.55 -3.36
N ALA A 338 -15.31 28.36 -2.40
CA ALA A 338 -16.05 29.61 -2.68
C ALA A 338 -15.19 30.68 -3.36
N ARG A 339 -13.86 30.63 -3.21
CA ARG A 339 -12.93 31.58 -3.85
C ARG A 339 -12.55 31.19 -5.27
N GLN A 340 -12.40 29.90 -5.52
CA GLN A 340 -12.00 29.34 -6.78
C GLN A 340 -12.53 27.92 -6.93
N PRO A 341 -13.01 27.50 -8.10
CA PRO A 341 -13.34 26.09 -8.34
C PRO A 341 -12.23 25.16 -7.84
N THR A 342 -12.59 24.15 -7.07
CA THR A 342 -11.62 23.32 -6.37
C THR A 342 -11.82 21.85 -6.67
N LEU A 343 -10.72 21.17 -7.02
CA LEU A 343 -10.62 19.71 -7.16
C LEU A 343 -9.76 19.17 -6.00
N LEU A 344 -10.42 18.51 -5.04
CA LEU A 344 -9.75 17.84 -3.94
C LEU A 344 -9.61 16.36 -4.25
N VAL A 345 -8.40 15.87 -4.42
CA VAL A 345 -8.11 14.45 -4.68
C VAL A 345 -7.62 13.81 -3.38
N ILE A 346 -8.28 12.73 -2.98
CA ILE A 346 -7.88 11.88 -1.85
C ILE A 346 -7.42 10.54 -2.41
N GLU A 347 -6.12 10.34 -2.48
CA GLU A 347 -5.52 9.07 -2.90
C GLU A 347 -5.58 8.04 -1.78
N ASP A 348 -5.70 6.78 -2.15
CA ASP A 348 -5.76 5.62 -1.25
C ASP A 348 -6.87 5.74 -0.18
N ALA A 349 -8.04 6.27 -0.57
CA ALA A 349 -9.16 6.53 0.34
C ALA A 349 -9.70 5.27 1.05
N HIS A 350 -9.36 4.06 0.61
CA HIS A 350 -9.66 2.81 1.33
C HIS A 350 -8.91 2.68 2.66
N TRP A 351 -7.88 3.53 2.89
CA TRP A 351 -7.19 3.70 4.18
C TRP A 351 -7.70 4.89 5.00
N ALA A 352 -8.72 5.60 4.51
CA ALA A 352 -9.25 6.76 5.22
C ALA A 352 -9.88 6.34 6.55
N GLU A 353 -9.61 7.10 7.60
CA GLU A 353 -10.32 6.95 8.86
C GLU A 353 -11.79 7.40 8.70
N PRO A 354 -12.73 6.83 9.48
CA PRO A 354 -14.16 7.18 9.40
C PRO A 354 -14.43 8.68 9.46
N ALA A 355 -13.74 9.41 10.33
CA ALA A 355 -13.92 10.85 10.50
C ALA A 355 -13.59 11.66 9.23
N LEU A 356 -12.60 11.25 8.42
CA LEU A 356 -12.33 11.90 7.13
C LEU A 356 -13.45 11.63 6.13
N LEU A 357 -13.95 10.40 6.08
CA LEU A 357 -15.05 10.02 5.19
C LEU A 357 -16.34 10.75 5.56
N GLU A 358 -16.65 10.88 6.85
CA GLU A 358 -17.78 11.66 7.37
C GLU A 358 -17.65 13.15 7.05
N LEU A 359 -16.45 13.72 7.16
CA LEU A 359 -16.18 15.09 6.75
C LEU A 359 -16.48 15.26 5.24
N ILE A 360 -15.95 14.40 4.38
CA ILE A 360 -16.20 14.46 2.92
C ILE A 360 -17.70 14.36 2.65
N ALA A 361 -18.39 13.42 3.29
CA ALA A 361 -19.82 13.25 3.17
C ALA A 361 -20.57 14.53 3.58
N SER A 362 -20.20 15.15 4.71
CA SER A 362 -20.81 16.38 5.21
C SER A 362 -20.61 17.58 4.28
N VAL A 363 -19.47 17.64 3.60
CA VAL A 363 -19.18 18.70 2.61
C VAL A 363 -20.04 18.54 1.36
N VAL A 364 -20.19 17.29 0.86
CA VAL A 364 -20.94 17.01 -0.37
C VAL A 364 -22.44 17.03 -0.16
N ALA A 365 -22.94 16.51 0.96
CA ALA A 365 -24.37 16.49 1.29
C ALA A 365 -24.91 17.84 1.78
N GLY A 366 -24.03 18.82 2.08
CA GLY A 366 -24.42 20.13 2.59
C GLY A 366 -25.14 21.00 1.55
N ASP A 367 -26.01 21.91 2.04
CA ASP A 367 -26.74 22.87 1.18
C ASP A 367 -25.87 24.04 0.69
N VAL A 368 -24.62 24.11 1.10
CA VAL A 368 -23.71 25.20 0.71
C VAL A 368 -23.35 25.07 -0.77
N ARG A 369 -23.60 26.12 -1.54
CA ARG A 369 -23.31 26.17 -2.96
C ARG A 369 -21.87 26.61 -3.20
N VAL A 370 -21.00 25.66 -3.54
CA VAL A 370 -19.60 25.90 -3.89
C VAL A 370 -19.16 24.94 -5.00
N PRO A 371 -18.33 25.39 -5.95
CA PRO A 371 -17.78 24.56 -7.02
C PRO A 371 -16.64 23.67 -6.50
N LEU A 372 -16.97 22.59 -5.80
CA LEU A 372 -16.03 21.65 -5.22
C LEU A 372 -16.26 20.25 -5.77
N VAL A 373 -15.22 19.62 -6.30
CA VAL A 373 -15.24 18.19 -6.59
C VAL A 373 -14.25 17.47 -5.69
N VAL A 374 -14.74 16.48 -4.94
CA VAL A 374 -13.88 15.58 -4.15
C VAL A 374 -13.74 14.28 -4.92
N VAL A 375 -12.52 13.94 -5.32
CA VAL A 375 -12.18 12.68 -6.00
C VAL A 375 -11.53 11.74 -5.00
N CYS A 376 -12.20 10.66 -4.65
CA CYS A 376 -11.68 9.60 -3.80
C CYS A 376 -11.18 8.45 -4.67
N VAL A 377 -9.87 8.23 -4.67
CA VAL A 377 -9.24 7.11 -5.37
C VAL A 377 -9.07 5.97 -4.40
N ALA A 378 -9.71 4.82 -4.67
CA ALA A 378 -9.73 3.71 -3.72
C ALA A 378 -9.70 2.35 -4.42
N ARG A 379 -9.64 1.30 -3.61
CA ARG A 379 -9.92 -0.08 -3.98
C ARG A 379 -11.31 -0.49 -3.50
N ALA A 380 -11.77 -1.66 -3.91
CA ALA A 380 -13.07 -2.21 -3.52
C ALA A 380 -13.24 -2.36 -1.99
N GLU A 381 -12.13 -2.48 -1.25
CA GLU A 381 -12.10 -2.56 0.21
C GLU A 381 -12.75 -1.34 0.88
N LEU A 382 -12.80 -0.19 0.21
CA LEU A 382 -13.52 0.98 0.72
C LEU A 382 -15.00 0.64 1.01
N PHE A 383 -15.67 -0.06 0.12
CA PHE A 383 -17.06 -0.46 0.30
C PHE A 383 -17.25 -1.61 1.30
N VAL A 384 -16.24 -2.47 1.43
CA VAL A 384 -16.24 -3.54 2.44
C VAL A 384 -16.15 -2.93 3.84
N ASN A 385 -15.24 -1.98 4.02
CA ASN A 385 -14.99 -1.34 5.32
C ASN A 385 -16.06 -0.27 5.64
N HIS A 386 -16.62 0.36 4.62
CA HIS A 386 -17.61 1.43 4.72
C HIS A 386 -18.81 1.19 3.78
N PRO A 387 -19.71 0.22 4.10
CA PRO A 387 -20.81 -0.20 3.20
C PRO A 387 -21.78 0.93 2.84
N GLY A 388 -21.82 2.00 3.66
CA GLY A 388 -22.67 3.18 3.42
C GLY A 388 -22.01 4.29 2.60
N TRP A 389 -20.77 4.11 2.13
CA TRP A 389 -20.06 5.15 1.38
C TRP A 389 -20.80 5.56 0.10
N GLY A 390 -21.02 6.85 -0.09
CA GLY A 390 -21.76 7.41 -1.24
C GLY A 390 -23.27 7.25 -1.16
N SER A 391 -23.80 6.38 -0.30
CA SER A 391 -25.23 6.10 -0.25
C SER A 391 -26.05 7.32 0.19
N GLY A 392 -27.09 7.63 -0.59
CA GLY A 392 -28.01 8.74 -0.30
C GLY A 392 -27.51 10.12 -0.69
N MET A 393 -26.34 10.27 -1.25
CA MET A 393 -25.82 11.55 -1.75
C MET A 393 -26.39 11.83 -3.16
N ARG A 394 -26.94 13.04 -3.37
CA ARG A 394 -27.52 13.42 -4.67
C ARG A 394 -26.45 13.71 -5.74
N ASN A 395 -25.28 14.16 -5.30
CA ASN A 395 -24.17 14.56 -6.17
C ASN A 395 -22.99 13.60 -5.96
N GLU A 396 -23.23 12.33 -6.28
CA GLU A 396 -22.21 11.26 -6.18
C GLU A 396 -22.13 10.53 -7.53
N THR A 397 -20.93 10.15 -7.88
CA THR A 397 -20.62 9.32 -9.05
C THR A 397 -19.54 8.32 -8.66
N THR A 398 -19.81 7.04 -8.80
CA THR A 398 -18.82 5.98 -8.66
C THR A 398 -18.43 5.44 -10.03
N VAL A 399 -17.14 5.37 -10.29
CA VAL A 399 -16.54 4.82 -11.51
C VAL A 399 -15.63 3.66 -11.16
N THR A 400 -15.93 2.49 -11.70
CA THR A 400 -15.06 1.32 -11.57
C THR A 400 -14.18 1.21 -12.80
N LEU A 401 -12.86 1.22 -12.60
CA LEU A 401 -11.90 0.99 -13.67
C LEU A 401 -11.65 -0.50 -13.85
N GLU A 402 -12.02 -0.98 -15.01
CA GLU A 402 -11.75 -2.36 -15.43
C GLU A 402 -10.37 -2.48 -16.09
N ALA A 403 -9.95 -3.68 -16.45
CA ALA A 403 -8.74 -3.93 -17.22
C ALA A 403 -8.81 -3.24 -18.59
N LEU A 404 -7.69 -2.75 -19.11
CA LEU A 404 -7.59 -2.25 -20.47
C LEU A 404 -7.87 -3.39 -21.48
N ASP A 405 -8.53 -3.06 -22.58
CA ASP A 405 -8.76 -4.05 -23.62
C ASP A 405 -7.45 -4.48 -24.33
N PRO A 406 -7.43 -5.63 -25.03
CA PRO A 406 -6.22 -6.12 -25.69
C PRO A 406 -5.66 -5.17 -26.76
N GLY A 407 -6.50 -4.32 -27.38
CA GLY A 407 -6.08 -3.32 -28.35
C GLY A 407 -5.39 -2.14 -27.68
N GLU A 408 -5.96 -1.66 -26.57
CA GLU A 408 -5.38 -0.61 -25.73
C GLU A 408 -4.04 -1.06 -25.14
N MET A 409 -3.98 -2.28 -24.62
CA MET A 409 -2.75 -2.88 -24.10
C MET A 409 -1.65 -2.99 -25.16
N ARG A 410 -1.98 -3.37 -26.39
CA ARG A 410 -1.02 -3.37 -27.51
C ARG A 410 -0.52 -1.98 -27.84
N ARG A 411 -1.43 -0.98 -27.93
CA ARG A 411 -1.04 0.42 -28.14
C ARG A 411 -0.10 0.92 -27.06
N LEU A 412 -0.40 0.61 -25.79
CA LEU A 412 0.46 0.96 -24.66
C LEU A 412 1.81 0.25 -24.74
N ALA A 413 1.81 -1.05 -25.05
CA ALA A 413 3.04 -1.85 -25.19
C ALA A 413 3.94 -1.29 -26.29
N THR A 414 3.41 -1.01 -27.48
CA THR A 414 4.16 -0.41 -28.59
C THR A 414 4.72 0.96 -28.23
N ALA A 415 3.93 1.76 -27.51
CA ALA A 415 4.35 3.10 -27.10
C ALA A 415 5.41 3.11 -25.97
N LEU A 416 5.46 2.06 -25.17
CA LEU A 416 6.48 1.87 -24.11
C LEU A 416 7.75 1.19 -24.63
N ALA A 417 7.65 0.39 -25.69
CA ALA A 417 8.77 -0.31 -26.28
C ALA A 417 9.70 0.65 -27.04
N ALA A 418 10.95 0.74 -26.64
CA ALA A 418 11.90 1.69 -27.23
C ALA A 418 12.36 1.28 -28.65
N THR A 419 12.28 -0.01 -29.05
CA THR A 419 12.98 -0.49 -30.25
C THR A 419 12.30 -1.61 -31.05
N ALA A 420 11.31 -2.31 -30.54
CA ALA A 420 10.61 -3.39 -31.26
C ALA A 420 9.20 -3.59 -30.71
N ASP A 421 8.28 -4.01 -31.57
CA ASP A 421 6.93 -4.40 -31.14
C ASP A 421 7.01 -5.55 -30.12
N PRO A 422 6.45 -5.38 -28.91
CA PRO A 422 6.47 -6.42 -27.90
C PRO A 422 5.71 -7.67 -28.38
N PRO A 423 6.22 -8.87 -28.10
CA PRO A 423 5.52 -10.08 -28.48
C PRO A 423 4.13 -10.14 -27.83
N PRO A 424 3.12 -10.69 -28.52
CA PRO A 424 1.75 -10.79 -28.01
C PRO A 424 1.68 -11.44 -26.62
N SER A 425 2.60 -12.38 -26.33
CA SER A 425 2.70 -13.04 -25.02
C SER A 425 2.96 -12.08 -23.85
N VAL A 426 3.63 -10.96 -24.06
CA VAL A 426 3.88 -9.93 -23.04
C VAL A 426 2.58 -9.19 -22.70
N VAL A 427 1.80 -8.86 -23.72
CA VAL A 427 0.48 -8.22 -23.55
C VAL A 427 -0.49 -9.15 -22.83
N ASP A 428 -0.54 -10.41 -23.24
CA ASP A 428 -1.39 -11.44 -22.62
C ASP A 428 -0.97 -11.69 -21.16
N LEU A 429 0.33 -11.63 -20.88
CA LEU A 429 0.90 -11.82 -19.55
C LEU A 429 0.48 -10.68 -18.60
N ALA A 430 0.42 -9.45 -19.08
CA ALA A 430 0.03 -8.28 -18.29
C ALA A 430 -1.46 -8.23 -17.94
N GLY A 431 -2.30 -9.01 -18.66
CA GLY A 431 -3.69 -9.22 -18.28
C GLY A 431 -4.58 -7.98 -18.25
N GLY A 432 -4.29 -7.00 -19.10
CA GLY A 432 -5.02 -5.74 -19.13
C GLY A 432 -4.63 -4.75 -18.02
N ASN A 433 -3.62 -5.08 -17.20
CA ASN A 433 -3.11 -4.18 -16.16
C ASN A 433 -1.89 -3.39 -16.68
N PRO A 434 -2.00 -2.06 -16.82
CA PRO A 434 -0.92 -1.22 -17.36
C PRO A 434 0.39 -1.31 -16.56
N PHE A 435 0.29 -1.34 -15.25
CA PHE A 435 1.46 -1.44 -14.37
C PHE A 435 2.23 -2.75 -14.60
N PHE A 436 1.53 -3.87 -14.77
CA PHE A 436 2.18 -5.15 -15.07
C PHE A 436 2.90 -5.11 -16.41
N LEU A 437 2.31 -4.46 -17.40
CA LEU A 437 2.93 -4.27 -18.70
C LEU A 437 4.23 -3.46 -18.60
N GLU A 438 4.20 -2.34 -17.88
CA GLU A 438 5.38 -1.49 -17.66
C GLU A 438 6.51 -2.26 -16.98
N GLU A 439 6.21 -3.02 -15.94
CA GLU A 439 7.19 -3.83 -15.19
C GLU A 439 7.77 -4.97 -16.04
N ILE A 440 6.94 -5.67 -16.83
CA ILE A 440 7.40 -6.74 -17.70
C ILE A 440 8.32 -6.19 -18.81
N LEU A 441 7.95 -5.05 -19.43
CA LEU A 441 8.76 -4.42 -20.46
C LEU A 441 10.08 -3.85 -19.92
N ALA A 442 10.08 -3.28 -18.72
CA ALA A 442 11.29 -2.79 -18.08
C ALA A 442 12.34 -3.88 -17.87
N MET A 443 11.91 -5.09 -17.52
CA MET A 443 12.81 -6.24 -17.37
C MET A 443 13.32 -6.81 -18.69
N SER A 444 12.51 -6.76 -19.74
CA SER A 444 12.90 -7.26 -21.07
C SER A 444 14.06 -6.45 -21.66
N GLY A 445 14.25 -5.20 -21.23
CA GLY A 445 15.37 -4.33 -21.63
C GLY A 445 16.68 -4.57 -20.90
N GLU A 446 16.69 -5.26 -19.75
CA GLU A 446 17.87 -5.44 -18.89
C GLU A 446 18.55 -6.83 -19.02
N GLY A 447 18.25 -7.60 -20.04
CA GLY A 447 18.94 -8.87 -20.35
C GLY A 447 18.21 -10.13 -19.88
N GLY A 448 17.16 -10.49 -20.60
CA GLY A 448 16.79 -11.88 -20.86
C GLY A 448 16.51 -12.80 -19.68
N SER A 449 15.82 -12.38 -18.65
CA SER A 449 15.34 -13.30 -17.62
C SER A 449 13.83 -13.56 -17.81
N GLU A 450 13.44 -14.82 -18.04
CA GLU A 450 12.04 -15.29 -18.10
C GLU A 450 11.29 -15.18 -16.74
N ARG A 451 11.87 -14.53 -15.73
CA ARG A 451 11.27 -14.43 -14.40
C ARG A 451 10.33 -13.24 -14.30
N VAL A 452 9.14 -13.52 -13.77
CA VAL A 452 8.13 -12.50 -13.45
C VAL A 452 8.66 -11.48 -12.43
N PRO A 453 8.43 -10.17 -12.62
CA PRO A 453 8.78 -9.16 -11.62
C PRO A 453 8.20 -9.47 -10.25
N GLU A 454 8.98 -9.27 -9.19
CA GLU A 454 8.56 -9.57 -7.82
C GLU A 454 7.40 -8.68 -7.36
N THR A 455 7.33 -7.44 -7.85
CA THR A 455 6.21 -6.52 -7.62
C THR A 455 4.91 -7.08 -8.18
N VAL A 456 4.94 -7.66 -9.38
CA VAL A 456 3.79 -8.32 -10.00
C VAL A 456 3.42 -9.61 -9.25
N GLN A 457 4.41 -10.40 -8.85
CA GLN A 457 4.19 -11.58 -8.01
C GLN A 457 3.53 -11.20 -6.68
N GLY A 458 3.98 -10.12 -6.03
CA GLY A 458 3.41 -9.61 -4.78
C GLY A 458 1.93 -9.24 -4.91
N VAL A 459 1.56 -8.54 -5.97
CA VAL A 459 0.16 -8.15 -6.22
C VAL A 459 -0.74 -9.36 -6.48
N ILE A 460 -0.27 -10.31 -7.28
CA ILE A 460 -1.02 -11.54 -7.54
C ILE A 460 -1.12 -12.38 -6.26
N ALA A 461 -0.04 -12.51 -5.49
CA ALA A 461 -0.04 -13.23 -4.22
C ALA A 461 -1.04 -12.62 -3.24
N ALA A 462 -1.07 -11.29 -3.10
CA ALA A 462 -2.05 -10.58 -2.27
C ALA A 462 -3.50 -10.91 -2.69
N ARG A 463 -3.75 -10.94 -4.00
CA ARG A 463 -5.07 -11.30 -4.53
C ARG A 463 -5.46 -12.76 -4.24
N LEU A 464 -4.49 -13.68 -4.29
CA LEU A 464 -4.72 -15.08 -3.92
C LEU A 464 -4.94 -15.27 -2.42
N ASP A 465 -4.34 -14.42 -1.59
CA ASP A 465 -4.49 -14.47 -0.13
C ASP A 465 -5.86 -13.98 0.37
N LEU A 466 -6.56 -13.16 -0.44
CA LEU A 466 -7.94 -12.73 -0.18
C LEU A 466 -8.99 -13.81 -0.50
N LEU A 467 -8.58 -14.95 -1.07
CA LEU A 467 -9.47 -16.09 -1.32
C LEU A 467 -9.77 -16.83 -0.01
N GLU A 468 -10.97 -17.41 0.05
CA GLU A 468 -11.23 -18.40 1.10
C GLU A 468 -10.18 -19.53 1.07
N PRO A 469 -9.74 -20.05 2.22
CA PRO A 469 -8.64 -21.03 2.27
C PRO A 469 -8.82 -22.23 1.33
N GLN A 470 -10.06 -22.65 1.13
CA GLN A 470 -10.37 -23.77 0.26
C GLN A 470 -10.43 -23.41 -1.23
N ASP A 471 -10.76 -22.17 -1.59
CA ASP A 471 -10.71 -21.67 -2.96
C ASP A 471 -9.24 -21.48 -3.38
N LYS A 472 -8.42 -20.93 -2.50
CA LYS A 472 -6.97 -20.83 -2.67
C LYS A 472 -6.34 -22.21 -2.86
N LEU A 473 -6.71 -23.19 -2.01
CA LEU A 473 -6.23 -24.55 -2.12
C LEU A 473 -6.61 -25.18 -3.47
N LEU A 474 -7.85 -25.00 -3.92
CA LEU A 474 -8.32 -25.49 -5.23
C LEU A 474 -7.49 -24.89 -6.36
N LEU A 475 -7.24 -23.57 -6.32
CA LEU A 475 -6.45 -22.87 -7.33
C LEU A 475 -5.00 -23.36 -7.34
N GLN A 476 -4.39 -23.60 -6.18
CA GLN A 476 -3.07 -24.19 -6.05
C GLN A 476 -2.99 -25.59 -6.64
N ARG A 477 -4.00 -26.44 -6.39
CA ARG A 477 -4.07 -27.79 -7.00
C ARG A 477 -4.21 -27.71 -8.52
N ALA A 478 -5.06 -26.81 -9.01
CA ALA A 478 -5.19 -26.54 -10.44
C ALA A 478 -3.87 -26.10 -11.09
N ALA A 479 -3.08 -25.30 -10.37
CA ALA A 479 -1.77 -24.84 -10.85
C ALA A 479 -0.76 -25.99 -11.04
N VAL A 480 -0.87 -27.07 -10.26
CA VAL A 480 -0.05 -28.29 -10.42
C VAL A 480 -0.44 -29.05 -11.69
N VAL A 481 -1.74 -29.15 -12.00
CA VAL A 481 -2.21 -29.78 -13.24
C VAL A 481 -1.69 -29.04 -14.47
N GLY A 482 -1.77 -27.72 -14.48
CA GLY A 482 -1.23 -26.91 -15.58
C GLY A 482 -2.02 -25.62 -15.84
N ARG A 483 -1.78 -25.01 -17.03
CA ARG A 483 -2.48 -23.78 -17.46
C ARG A 483 -3.98 -24.02 -17.74
N SER A 484 -4.35 -25.22 -18.13
CA SER A 484 -5.72 -25.65 -18.31
C SER A 484 -5.93 -27.00 -17.65
N PHE A 485 -7.12 -27.22 -17.11
CA PHE A 485 -7.43 -28.39 -16.32
C PHE A 485 -8.92 -28.73 -16.42
N THR A 486 -9.26 -29.98 -16.11
CA THR A 486 -10.63 -30.45 -15.94
C THR A 486 -10.89 -30.80 -14.48
N LEU A 487 -12.15 -30.89 -14.11
CA LEU A 487 -12.53 -31.32 -12.76
C LEU A 487 -12.00 -32.74 -12.45
N GLU A 488 -12.05 -33.63 -13.42
CA GLU A 488 -11.56 -35.01 -13.31
C GLU A 488 -10.06 -35.06 -12.96
N GLN A 489 -9.26 -34.17 -13.56
CA GLN A 489 -7.82 -34.04 -13.26
C GLN A 489 -7.54 -33.45 -11.88
N LEU A 490 -8.49 -32.70 -11.31
CA LEU A 490 -8.37 -32.12 -9.97
C LEU A 490 -8.78 -33.07 -8.86
N GLU A 491 -9.78 -33.94 -9.09
CA GLU A 491 -10.36 -34.82 -8.07
C GLU A 491 -9.30 -35.62 -7.28
N PRO A 492 -8.27 -36.23 -7.91
CA PRO A 492 -7.23 -36.97 -7.17
C PRO A 492 -6.39 -36.10 -6.24
N LEU A 493 -6.28 -34.81 -6.55
CA LEU A 493 -5.50 -33.84 -5.79
C LEU A 493 -6.33 -33.20 -4.65
N LEU A 494 -7.66 -33.40 -4.63
CA LEU A 494 -8.57 -32.86 -3.62
C LEU A 494 -8.83 -33.93 -2.56
N ASN A 495 -8.28 -33.73 -1.35
CA ASN A 495 -8.62 -34.58 -0.19
C ASN A 495 -10.10 -34.36 0.14
N GLY A 496 -10.95 -35.33 -0.21
CA GLY A 496 -12.41 -35.30 -0.17
C GLY A 496 -13.03 -34.70 1.10
N GLY A 497 -13.42 -33.45 1.08
CA GLY A 497 -14.13 -32.82 2.17
C GLY A 497 -14.65 -31.42 1.83
N GLY A 498 -15.96 -31.27 1.73
CA GLY A 498 -16.63 -29.98 1.68
C GLY A 498 -17.50 -29.78 0.42
N ARG A 499 -18.26 -28.67 0.34
CA ARG A 499 -19.08 -28.25 -0.81
C ARG A 499 -18.39 -28.57 -2.12
N GLY A 500 -19.02 -29.28 -3.02
CA GLY A 500 -18.45 -29.84 -4.24
C GLY A 500 -17.61 -28.85 -5.03
N PRO A 501 -16.50 -29.30 -5.63
CA PRO A 501 -15.53 -28.45 -6.32
C PRO A 501 -16.13 -27.53 -7.40
N THR A 502 -17.28 -27.91 -7.96
CA THR A 502 -18.00 -27.13 -8.98
C THR A 502 -18.46 -25.74 -8.48
N GLY A 503 -18.92 -25.63 -7.24
CA GLY A 503 -19.33 -24.33 -6.66
C GLY A 503 -18.13 -23.40 -6.44
N ARG A 504 -16.99 -23.97 -6.07
CA ARG A 504 -15.73 -23.23 -5.88
C ARG A 504 -15.11 -22.78 -7.19
N LEU A 505 -15.16 -23.60 -8.23
CA LEU A 505 -14.73 -23.22 -9.57
C LEU A 505 -15.54 -22.03 -10.08
N ARG A 506 -16.84 -21.98 -9.78
CA ARG A 506 -17.67 -20.81 -10.12
C ARG A 506 -17.20 -19.56 -9.38
N ASN A 507 -16.92 -19.63 -8.07
CA ASN A 507 -16.36 -18.52 -7.31
C ASN A 507 -15.04 -18.01 -7.90
N LEU A 508 -14.17 -18.91 -8.35
CA LEU A 508 -12.90 -18.52 -8.99
C LEU A 508 -13.11 -17.90 -10.38
N VAL A 509 -14.15 -18.30 -11.11
CA VAL A 509 -14.58 -17.65 -12.37
C VAL A 509 -15.15 -16.26 -12.09
N ASP A 510 -16.03 -16.12 -11.10
CA ASP A 510 -16.65 -14.85 -10.72
C ASP A 510 -15.61 -13.85 -10.20
N ARG A 511 -14.52 -14.34 -9.61
CA ARG A 511 -13.36 -13.54 -9.18
C ARG A 511 -12.30 -13.33 -10.28
N ASP A 512 -12.61 -13.75 -11.50
CA ASP A 512 -11.80 -13.54 -12.69
C ASP A 512 -10.35 -14.12 -12.61
N LEU A 513 -10.19 -15.22 -11.89
CA LEU A 513 -8.92 -15.95 -11.74
C LEU A 513 -8.79 -17.10 -12.75
N ILE A 514 -9.92 -17.69 -13.16
CA ILE A 514 -9.99 -18.74 -14.16
C ILE A 514 -11.16 -18.49 -15.13
N HIS A 515 -11.05 -19.06 -16.32
CA HIS A 515 -12.11 -19.05 -17.33
C HIS A 515 -12.68 -20.45 -17.56
N HIS A 516 -13.97 -20.53 -17.80
CA HIS A 516 -14.63 -21.74 -18.31
C HIS A 516 -14.50 -21.78 -19.85
N ARG A 517 -13.90 -22.84 -20.40
CA ARG A 517 -13.60 -23.01 -21.83
C ARG A 517 -14.58 -23.93 -22.59
N GLY A 518 -15.68 -24.36 -21.97
CA GLY A 518 -16.59 -25.36 -22.51
C GLY A 518 -16.09 -26.80 -22.32
N GLY A 519 -16.99 -27.80 -22.42
CA GLY A 519 -16.64 -29.21 -22.26
C GLY A 519 -16.06 -29.58 -20.89
N GLY A 520 -16.41 -28.87 -19.81
CA GLY A 520 -15.89 -29.12 -18.46
C GLY A 520 -14.44 -28.66 -18.23
N ARG A 521 -13.82 -28.03 -19.23
CA ARG A 521 -12.44 -27.53 -19.14
C ARG A 521 -12.39 -26.09 -18.60
N HIS A 522 -11.43 -25.85 -17.71
CA HIS A 522 -11.12 -24.54 -17.16
C HIS A 522 -9.69 -24.16 -17.51
N SER A 523 -9.39 -22.87 -17.57
CA SER A 523 -8.02 -22.36 -17.75
C SER A 523 -7.78 -21.18 -16.83
N PHE A 524 -6.58 -21.03 -16.34
CA PHE A 524 -6.17 -19.79 -15.67
C PHE A 524 -6.37 -18.60 -16.61
N LYS A 525 -6.89 -17.49 -16.08
CA LYS A 525 -7.07 -16.26 -16.87
C LYS A 525 -5.71 -15.78 -17.40
N HIS A 526 -4.69 -15.85 -16.57
CA HIS A 526 -3.32 -15.46 -16.91
C HIS A 526 -2.32 -16.52 -16.42
N ALA A 527 -1.27 -16.74 -17.23
CA ALA A 527 -0.19 -17.65 -16.85
C ALA A 527 0.45 -17.28 -15.52
N LEU A 528 0.56 -15.98 -15.23
CA LEU A 528 1.10 -15.46 -13.97
C LEU A 528 0.31 -15.87 -12.74
N ILE A 529 -1.01 -15.91 -12.80
CA ILE A 529 -1.84 -16.39 -11.69
C ILE A 529 -1.52 -17.85 -11.40
N ARG A 530 -1.36 -18.67 -12.45
CA ARG A 530 -0.92 -20.06 -12.31
C ARG A 530 0.44 -20.16 -11.69
N ASP A 531 1.40 -19.38 -12.15
CA ASP A 531 2.79 -19.47 -11.73
C ASP A 531 2.95 -19.02 -10.26
N VAL A 532 2.30 -17.94 -9.86
CA VAL A 532 2.27 -17.48 -8.46
C VAL A 532 1.52 -18.48 -7.57
N ALA A 533 0.38 -19.01 -8.00
CA ALA A 533 -0.33 -20.04 -7.27
C ALA A 533 0.52 -21.30 -7.09
N TYR A 534 1.24 -21.72 -8.12
CA TYR A 534 2.16 -22.86 -8.10
C TYR A 534 3.36 -22.61 -7.17
N GLU A 535 3.99 -21.44 -7.26
CA GLU A 535 5.14 -21.07 -6.41
C GLU A 535 4.75 -20.91 -4.94
N SER A 536 3.51 -20.57 -4.64
CA SER A 536 2.99 -20.48 -3.28
C SER A 536 2.84 -21.84 -2.58
N ILE A 537 2.94 -22.97 -3.33
CA ILE A 537 2.90 -24.31 -2.75
C ILE A 537 4.31 -24.68 -2.23
N PRO A 538 4.48 -25.16 -0.99
CA PRO A 538 5.76 -25.63 -0.48
C PRO A 538 6.37 -26.75 -1.36
N ARG A 539 7.69 -26.74 -1.54
CA ARG A 539 8.39 -27.69 -2.45
C ARG A 539 8.05 -29.15 -2.19
N GLY A 540 8.01 -29.56 -0.92
CA GLY A 540 7.65 -30.93 -0.54
C GLY A 540 6.22 -31.30 -0.93
N GLU A 541 5.28 -30.37 -0.74
CA GLU A 541 3.89 -30.57 -1.13
C GLU A 541 3.72 -30.57 -2.66
N ARG A 542 4.44 -29.71 -3.39
CA ARG A 542 4.48 -29.77 -4.87
C ARG A 542 4.94 -31.14 -5.37
N ALA A 543 6.02 -31.68 -4.81
CA ALA A 543 6.53 -33.01 -5.19
C ALA A 543 5.49 -34.09 -4.92
N ARG A 544 4.81 -34.06 -3.77
CA ARG A 544 3.73 -34.98 -3.43
C ARG A 544 2.56 -34.90 -4.41
N LEU A 545 2.15 -33.70 -4.78
CA LEU A 545 1.04 -33.47 -5.70
C LEU A 545 1.35 -33.94 -7.12
N HIS A 546 2.58 -33.71 -7.60
CA HIS A 546 3.01 -34.23 -8.88
C HIS A 546 3.05 -35.76 -8.90
N LEU A 547 3.46 -36.40 -7.80
CA LEU A 547 3.43 -37.86 -7.70
C LEU A 547 2.00 -38.39 -7.79
N LEU A 548 1.06 -37.82 -7.04
CA LEU A 548 -0.36 -38.19 -7.11
C LEU A 548 -0.94 -38.01 -8.52
N LEU A 549 -0.60 -36.90 -9.18
CA LEU A 549 -1.05 -36.64 -10.54
C LEU A 549 -0.46 -37.65 -11.53
N ALA A 550 0.81 -38.03 -11.40
CA ALA A 550 1.48 -39.02 -12.24
C ALA A 550 0.86 -40.41 -12.07
N GLU A 551 0.61 -40.85 -10.82
CA GLU A 551 -0.06 -42.13 -10.53
C GLU A 551 -1.45 -42.21 -11.14
N GLU A 552 -2.19 -41.08 -11.19
CA GLU A 552 -3.52 -41.06 -11.80
C GLU A 552 -3.45 -41.09 -13.33
N LEU A 553 -2.50 -40.36 -13.93
CA LEU A 553 -2.29 -40.38 -15.39
C LEU A 553 -1.85 -41.76 -15.90
N GLU A 554 -1.13 -42.55 -15.11
CA GLU A 554 -0.78 -43.94 -15.43
C GLU A 554 -1.96 -44.91 -15.34
N ARG A 555 -3.02 -44.56 -14.59
CA ARG A 555 -4.26 -45.35 -14.43
C ARG A 555 -5.25 -45.15 -15.57
N VAL A 556 -5.15 -44.06 -16.31
CA VAL A 556 -6.01 -43.77 -17.46
C VAL A 556 -5.38 -44.44 -18.68
N PRO A 557 -6.00 -45.47 -19.29
CA PRO A 557 -5.47 -46.23 -20.42
C PRO A 557 -5.41 -45.41 -21.70
#